data_3a49482cc4c2a236d4b71cdd0b557cf3
#
_entry.id   3a49482cc4c2a236d4b71cdd0b557cf3
#
_cell.length_a   1.000
_cell.length_b   1.000
_cell.length_c   1.000
_cell.angle_alpha   90.00
_cell.angle_beta   90.00
_cell.angle_gamma   90.00
#
_symmetry.space_group_name_H-M   'P 1'
#
loop_
_entity.id
_entity.type
_entity.pdbx_description
1 polymer ?
#
loop_
_entity_poly.entity_id
_entity_poly.type
_entity_poly.pdbx_seq_one_letter_code
_entity_poly.pdbx_strand_id
1 'polypeptide(L)'
;MNIQELKSKSSESLISEAEKLGIENASTLRRQEIYFAILKKLAEKGEEITGGGVLQLLQDGFGFLRAMESNYLPGADDIYVSPSQIRRFGLRTGDTVEGPIRAPKEGERYFALLQVNNINFGAPENVRHKIAFDNLTPLYPNKQLVMEVETTKIEKKPDLTPRLIDLVSPIGKGQRSLIISPPKAGKTMILQSIANSITANHPECYLMVLLIDERPEEVTDMQRTVKGEVISSTFDEPAPVSYTHLRAHET
;
A
#
# COMPACT_ATOMS: atom_id res chain seq x y z
N MET A 1 -19.19 11.32 5.47
CA MET A 1 -17.94 11.92 4.96
C MET A 1 -16.83 10.89 4.98
N ASN A 2 -15.98 10.81 3.93
CA ASN A 2 -14.89 9.83 3.86
C ASN A 2 -13.59 10.46 4.38
N ILE A 3 -12.91 9.77 5.31
CA ILE A 3 -11.61 10.22 5.85
C ILE A 3 -10.55 10.38 4.76
N GLN A 4 -10.55 9.53 3.74
CA GLN A 4 -9.59 9.58 2.64
C GLN A 4 -9.70 10.88 1.82
N GLU A 5 -10.93 11.40 1.62
CA GLU A 5 -11.13 12.70 0.97
C GLU A 5 -10.55 13.85 1.79
N LEU A 6 -10.66 13.78 3.11
CA LEU A 6 -10.05 14.75 4.02
C LEU A 6 -8.53 14.67 3.95
N LYS A 7 -7.95 13.48 3.89
CA LYS A 7 -6.51 13.25 3.84
C LYS A 7 -5.87 13.68 2.53
N SER A 8 -6.62 13.68 1.42
CA SER A 8 -6.14 14.16 0.11
C SER A 8 -6.05 15.69 0.00
N LYS A 9 -6.66 16.43 0.94
CA LYS A 9 -6.66 17.91 0.93
C LYS A 9 -5.28 18.48 1.29
N SER A 10 -4.97 19.66 0.72
CA SER A 10 -3.76 20.40 1.08
C SER A 10 -3.82 20.92 2.53
N SER A 11 -2.66 21.15 3.14
CA SER A 11 -2.59 21.65 4.52
C SER A 11 -3.35 22.97 4.72
N GLU A 12 -3.31 23.86 3.74
CA GLU A 12 -4.03 25.13 3.78
C GLU A 12 -5.56 24.96 3.77
N SER A 13 -6.07 24.03 2.93
CA SER A 13 -7.49 23.75 2.88
C SER A 13 -8.00 23.07 4.15
N LEU A 14 -7.16 22.25 4.79
CA LEU A 14 -7.48 21.60 6.08
C LEU A 14 -7.57 22.60 7.22
N ILE A 15 -6.63 23.55 7.29
CA ILE A 15 -6.65 24.63 8.30
C ILE A 15 -7.92 25.47 8.12
N SER A 16 -8.23 25.88 6.89
CA SER A 16 -9.45 26.64 6.59
C SER A 16 -10.74 25.89 6.98
N GLU A 17 -10.77 24.56 6.79
CA GLU A 17 -11.90 23.72 7.15
C GLU A 17 -12.01 23.54 8.67
N ALA A 18 -10.88 23.38 9.36
CA ALA A 18 -10.81 23.32 10.81
C ALA A 18 -11.31 24.63 11.46
N GLU A 19 -10.91 25.79 10.93
CA GLU A 19 -11.38 27.10 11.37
C GLU A 19 -12.89 27.29 11.17
N LYS A 20 -13.44 26.85 10.02
CA LYS A 20 -14.90 26.85 9.76
C LYS A 20 -15.69 25.99 10.74
N LEU A 21 -15.07 24.92 11.24
CA LEU A 21 -15.65 24.03 12.26
C LEU A 21 -15.48 24.56 13.70
N GLY A 22 -14.83 25.72 13.88
CA GLY A 22 -14.61 26.34 15.19
C GLY A 22 -13.49 25.70 16.00
N ILE A 23 -12.46 25.15 15.34
CA ILE A 23 -11.27 24.61 16.00
C ILE A 23 -10.27 25.77 16.15
N GLU A 24 -10.02 26.17 17.40
CA GLU A 24 -9.05 27.21 17.73
C GLU A 24 -7.61 26.72 17.52
N ASN A 25 -6.73 27.62 17.06
CA ASN A 25 -5.29 27.36 16.85
C ASN A 25 -4.97 26.21 15.88
N ALA A 26 -5.82 25.96 14.87
CA ALA A 26 -5.61 24.90 13.88
C ALA A 26 -4.25 24.99 13.16
N SER A 27 -3.72 26.20 12.97
CA SER A 27 -2.43 26.43 12.31
C SER A 27 -1.21 25.98 13.12
N THR A 28 -1.35 25.76 14.44
CA THR A 28 -0.26 25.30 15.31
C THR A 28 -0.23 23.78 15.52
N LEU A 29 -1.31 23.10 15.12
CA LEU A 29 -1.46 21.66 15.27
C LEU A 29 -0.72 20.91 14.15
N ARG A 30 -0.22 19.71 14.47
CA ARG A 30 0.30 18.80 13.45
C ARG A 30 -0.83 18.31 12.55
N ARG A 31 -0.52 17.98 11.32
CA ARG A 31 -1.51 17.52 10.33
C ARG A 31 -2.42 16.41 10.87
N GLN A 32 -1.89 15.42 11.56
CA GLN A 32 -2.66 14.34 12.19
C GLN A 32 -3.61 14.83 13.30
N GLU A 33 -3.18 15.82 14.08
CA GLU A 33 -4.00 16.42 15.15
C GLU A 33 -5.15 17.24 14.57
N ILE A 34 -4.93 17.93 13.44
CA ILE A 34 -5.97 18.65 12.71
C ILE A 34 -7.04 17.67 12.21
N TYR A 35 -6.64 16.56 11.60
CA TYR A 35 -7.58 15.51 11.17
C TYR A 35 -8.41 14.99 12.34
N PHE A 36 -7.77 14.64 13.43
CA PHE A 36 -8.45 14.13 14.61
C PHE A 36 -9.47 15.14 15.15
N ALA A 37 -9.11 16.43 15.24
CA ALA A 37 -9.99 17.47 15.71
C ALA A 37 -11.19 17.70 14.77
N ILE A 38 -10.98 17.71 13.46
CA ILE A 38 -12.05 17.81 12.45
C ILE A 38 -13.02 16.65 12.58
N LEU A 39 -12.51 15.41 12.60
CA LEU A 39 -13.32 14.21 12.70
C LEU A 39 -14.13 14.16 14.00
N LYS A 40 -13.54 14.59 15.12
CA LYS A 40 -14.23 14.68 16.39
C LYS A 40 -15.40 15.66 16.31
N LYS A 41 -15.21 16.85 15.72
CA LYS A 41 -16.26 17.85 15.54
C LYS A 41 -17.36 17.39 14.60
N LEU A 42 -17.04 16.67 13.53
CA LEU A 42 -18.04 16.10 12.61
C LEU A 42 -18.87 15.01 13.29
N ALA A 43 -18.21 14.15 14.08
CA ALA A 43 -18.90 13.13 14.86
C ALA A 43 -19.84 13.74 15.93
N GLU A 44 -19.45 14.85 16.59
CA GLU A 44 -20.29 15.60 17.52
C GLU A 44 -21.55 16.19 16.83
N LYS A 45 -21.44 16.51 15.52
CA LYS A 45 -22.57 16.97 14.70
C LYS A 45 -23.48 15.84 14.19
N GLY A 46 -23.13 14.57 14.48
CA GLY A 46 -23.91 13.40 14.08
C GLY A 46 -23.72 12.98 12.61
N GLU A 47 -22.69 13.47 11.94
CA GLU A 47 -22.38 13.01 10.57
C GLU A 47 -21.79 11.61 10.61
N GLU A 48 -22.27 10.74 9.71
CA GLU A 48 -21.69 9.40 9.53
C GLU A 48 -20.31 9.52 8.87
N ILE A 49 -19.30 9.06 9.58
CA ILE A 49 -17.92 9.10 9.13
C ILE A 49 -17.51 7.68 8.71
N THR A 50 -17.03 7.54 7.50
CA THR A 50 -16.40 6.30 7.02
C THR A 50 -14.89 6.45 7.02
N GLY A 51 -14.21 5.42 7.53
CA GLY A 51 -12.77 5.36 7.56
C GLY A 51 -12.27 4.01 7.10
N GLY A 52 -11.01 3.99 6.68
CA GLY A 52 -10.35 2.78 6.23
C GLY A 52 -8.84 2.87 6.38
N GLY A 53 -8.19 1.74 6.24
CA GLY A 53 -6.74 1.63 6.29
C GLY A 53 -6.29 0.19 6.28
N VAL A 54 -4.99 -0.02 6.39
CA VAL A 54 -4.37 -1.35 6.45
C VAL A 54 -4.30 -1.83 7.89
N LEU A 55 -4.82 -3.01 8.14
CA LEU A 55 -4.90 -3.59 9.47
C LEU A 55 -3.52 -4.05 9.96
N GLN A 56 -3.14 -3.59 11.12
CA GLN A 56 -2.03 -4.14 11.92
C GLN A 56 -2.60 -4.81 13.16
N LEU A 57 -2.42 -6.14 13.26
CA LEU A 57 -2.77 -6.88 14.47
C LEU A 57 -1.69 -6.73 15.54
N LEU A 58 -2.12 -6.61 16.79
CA LEU A 58 -1.25 -6.62 17.95
C LEU A 58 -1.37 -7.95 18.72
N GLN A 59 -0.40 -8.23 19.58
CA GLN A 59 -0.31 -9.49 20.33
C GLN A 59 -1.55 -9.77 21.21
N ASP A 60 -2.21 -8.71 21.68
CA ASP A 60 -3.42 -8.78 22.52
C ASP A 60 -4.69 -9.12 21.73
N GLY A 61 -4.58 -9.38 20.42
CA GLY A 61 -5.69 -9.82 19.57
C GLY A 61 -6.62 -8.71 19.08
N PHE A 62 -6.33 -7.44 19.36
CA PHE A 62 -6.95 -6.30 18.71
C PHE A 62 -6.02 -5.72 17.64
N GLY A 63 -6.49 -4.76 16.83
CA GLY A 63 -5.69 -4.16 15.78
C GLY A 63 -6.01 -2.70 15.57
N PHE A 64 -5.18 -2.07 14.73
CA PHE A 64 -5.38 -0.71 14.25
C PHE A 64 -5.34 -0.67 12.73
N LEU A 65 -6.21 0.14 12.13
CA LEU A 65 -6.10 0.50 10.73
C LEU A 65 -5.12 1.65 10.61
N ARG A 66 -4.02 1.39 9.90
CA ARG A 66 -2.95 2.35 9.65
C ARG A 66 -3.16 3.05 8.32
N ALA A 67 -2.77 4.30 8.28
CA ALA A 67 -2.89 5.12 7.08
C ALA A 67 -1.61 5.07 6.23
N MET A 68 -1.78 4.92 4.92
CA MET A 68 -0.68 4.95 3.96
C MET A 68 0.06 6.30 3.99
N GLU A 69 -0.67 7.39 4.16
CA GLU A 69 -0.13 8.76 4.20
C GLU A 69 0.79 9.01 5.39
N SER A 70 0.69 8.18 6.42
CA SER A 70 1.57 8.20 7.60
C SER A 70 2.65 7.12 7.53
N ASN A 71 2.92 6.56 6.37
CA ASN A 71 3.84 5.43 6.18
C ASN A 71 3.52 4.27 7.13
N TYR A 72 2.23 4.03 7.39
CA TYR A 72 1.71 3.03 8.33
C TYR A 72 2.25 3.14 9.77
N LEU A 73 2.87 4.27 10.11
CA LEU A 73 3.35 4.53 11.47
C LEU A 73 2.17 4.80 12.43
N PRO A 74 2.32 4.43 13.72
CA PRO A 74 1.31 4.74 14.73
C PRO A 74 1.02 6.24 14.81
N GLY A 75 -0.27 6.59 14.80
CA GLY A 75 -0.73 7.98 14.85
C GLY A 75 -2.02 8.16 15.64
N ALA A 76 -2.38 9.41 15.89
CA ALA A 76 -3.62 9.77 16.57
C ALA A 76 -4.87 9.50 15.71
N ASP A 77 -4.69 9.36 14.40
CA ASP A 77 -5.72 9.10 13.41
C ASP A 77 -5.96 7.61 13.14
N ASP A 78 -5.30 6.73 13.90
CA ASP A 78 -5.50 5.29 13.81
C ASP A 78 -6.92 4.90 14.24
N ILE A 79 -7.46 3.89 13.58
CA ILE A 79 -8.79 3.38 13.86
C ILE A 79 -8.68 2.02 14.55
N TYR A 80 -9.21 1.93 15.75
CA TYR A 80 -9.22 0.70 16.54
C TYR A 80 -10.18 -0.33 15.95
N VAL A 81 -9.72 -1.58 15.83
CA VAL A 81 -10.50 -2.73 15.41
C VAL A 81 -10.58 -3.75 16.54
N SER A 82 -11.80 -4.13 16.91
CA SER A 82 -12.02 -5.01 18.05
C SER A 82 -11.66 -6.47 17.74
N PRO A 83 -11.27 -7.26 18.77
CA PRO A 83 -10.99 -8.70 18.61
C PRO A 83 -12.17 -9.49 18.06
N SER A 84 -13.40 -9.05 18.36
CA SER A 84 -14.62 -9.69 17.87
C SER A 84 -14.79 -9.55 16.36
N GLN A 85 -14.49 -8.35 15.81
CA GLN A 85 -14.50 -8.11 14.36
C GLN A 85 -13.41 -8.89 13.66
N ILE A 86 -12.20 -8.88 14.22
CA ILE A 86 -11.04 -9.63 13.68
C ILE A 86 -11.37 -11.11 13.56
N ARG A 87 -11.91 -11.73 14.63
CA ARG A 87 -12.31 -13.15 14.61
C ARG A 87 -13.47 -13.43 13.70
N ARG A 88 -14.50 -12.58 13.68
CA ARG A 88 -15.70 -12.75 12.86
C ARG A 88 -15.39 -12.81 11.37
N PHE A 89 -14.50 -11.95 10.90
CA PHE A 89 -14.14 -11.83 9.49
C PHE A 89 -12.81 -12.50 9.13
N GLY A 90 -12.11 -13.10 10.10
CA GLY A 90 -10.81 -13.75 9.88
C GLY A 90 -9.75 -12.78 9.36
N LEU A 91 -9.77 -11.52 9.85
CA LEU A 91 -8.87 -10.47 9.41
C LEU A 91 -7.42 -10.77 9.79
N ARG A 92 -6.49 -10.38 8.93
CA ARG A 92 -5.05 -10.54 9.12
C ARG A 92 -4.33 -9.20 8.99
N THR A 93 -3.11 -9.13 9.51
CA THR A 93 -2.24 -7.97 9.26
C THR A 93 -2.02 -7.83 7.76
N GLY A 94 -2.19 -6.60 7.25
CA GLY A 94 -2.10 -6.29 5.83
C GLY A 94 -3.46 -6.22 5.11
N ASP A 95 -4.56 -6.75 5.69
CA ASP A 95 -5.87 -6.57 5.09
C ASP A 95 -6.27 -5.10 5.08
N THR A 96 -6.73 -4.61 3.94
CA THR A 96 -7.35 -3.29 3.83
C THR A 96 -8.80 -3.38 4.25
N VAL A 97 -9.18 -2.62 5.27
CA VAL A 97 -10.53 -2.65 5.86
C VAL A 97 -11.14 -1.26 5.82
N GLU A 98 -12.41 -1.20 5.41
CA GLU A 98 -13.19 0.03 5.36
C GLU A 98 -14.54 -0.13 6.03
N GLY A 99 -15.01 0.93 6.68
CA GLY A 99 -16.33 0.95 7.28
C GLY A 99 -16.65 2.22 8.09
N PRO A 100 -17.87 2.33 8.63
CA PRO A 100 -18.23 3.42 9.50
C PRO A 100 -17.46 3.36 10.81
N ILE A 101 -17.05 4.53 11.29
CA ILE A 101 -16.31 4.70 12.52
C ILE A 101 -17.08 5.58 13.50
N ARG A 102 -16.77 5.42 14.78
CA ARG A 102 -17.26 6.31 15.84
C ARG A 102 -16.12 7.09 16.48
N ALA A 103 -16.48 8.27 16.99
CA ALA A 103 -15.57 9.05 17.82
C ALA A 103 -15.18 8.30 19.11
N PRO A 104 -14.01 8.62 19.67
CA PRO A 104 -13.59 8.10 20.96
C PRO A 104 -14.56 8.51 22.06
N LYS A 105 -14.90 7.60 22.97
CA LYS A 105 -15.63 7.87 24.20
C LYS A 105 -14.71 8.46 25.27
N GLU A 106 -15.28 8.90 26.39
CA GLU A 106 -14.48 9.31 27.54
C GLU A 106 -13.52 8.19 27.96
N GLY A 107 -12.22 8.50 28.01
CA GLY A 107 -11.16 7.56 28.31
C GLY A 107 -10.56 6.80 27.11
N GLU A 108 -11.18 6.87 25.92
CA GLU A 108 -10.62 6.30 24.70
C GLU A 108 -9.78 7.34 23.95
N ARG A 109 -8.70 6.87 23.29
CA ARG A 109 -7.79 7.75 22.53
C ARG A 109 -8.04 7.70 21.02
N TYR A 110 -8.61 6.60 20.51
CA TYR A 110 -8.69 6.30 19.08
C TYR A 110 -10.15 6.22 18.62
N PHE A 111 -10.37 6.53 17.36
CA PHE A 111 -11.62 6.19 16.69
C PHE A 111 -11.80 4.67 16.68
N ALA A 112 -13.03 4.20 16.69
CA ALA A 112 -13.29 2.77 16.66
C ALA A 112 -14.16 2.39 15.45
N LEU A 113 -13.78 1.32 14.77
CA LEU A 113 -14.55 0.75 13.68
C LEU A 113 -15.86 0.17 14.22
N LEU A 114 -16.99 0.63 13.70
CA LEU A 114 -18.32 0.15 14.09
C LEU A 114 -18.68 -1.13 13.34
N GLN A 115 -18.49 -1.12 12.02
CA GLN A 115 -18.85 -2.20 11.14
C GLN A 115 -17.81 -2.30 10.02
N VAL A 116 -17.61 -3.50 9.51
CA VAL A 116 -16.78 -3.76 8.33
C VAL A 116 -17.67 -3.79 7.10
N ASN A 117 -17.47 -2.84 6.20
CA ASN A 117 -18.21 -2.76 4.94
C ASN A 117 -17.46 -3.42 3.80
N ASN A 118 -16.13 -3.18 3.72
CA ASN A 118 -15.27 -3.75 2.69
C ASN A 118 -14.01 -4.36 3.32
N ILE A 119 -13.54 -5.45 2.72
CA ILE A 119 -12.25 -6.08 3.03
C ILE A 119 -11.54 -6.32 1.70
N ASN A 120 -10.32 -5.77 1.55
CA ASN A 120 -9.52 -5.90 0.33
C ASN A 120 -10.34 -5.55 -0.93
N PHE A 121 -11.04 -4.40 -0.87
CA PHE A 121 -11.87 -3.85 -1.95
C PHE A 121 -13.10 -4.70 -2.34
N GLY A 122 -13.44 -5.71 -1.54
CA GLY A 122 -14.58 -6.57 -1.77
C GLY A 122 -15.52 -6.67 -0.58
N ALA A 123 -16.72 -7.23 -0.81
CA ALA A 123 -17.69 -7.47 0.26
C ALA A 123 -17.15 -8.49 1.29
N PRO A 124 -17.46 -8.33 2.59
CA PRO A 124 -16.94 -9.19 3.66
C PRO A 124 -17.31 -10.68 3.49
N GLU A 125 -18.41 -10.97 2.80
CA GLU A 125 -18.86 -12.35 2.54
C GLU A 125 -17.87 -13.12 1.65
N ASN A 126 -17.21 -12.43 0.71
CA ASN A 126 -16.27 -13.03 -0.23
C ASN A 126 -14.97 -13.49 0.46
N VAL A 127 -14.67 -12.93 1.63
CA VAL A 127 -13.43 -13.25 2.36
C VAL A 127 -13.48 -14.62 3.04
N ARG A 128 -14.68 -15.13 3.35
CA ARG A 128 -14.85 -16.44 4.00
C ARG A 128 -14.34 -17.62 3.17
N HIS A 129 -14.26 -17.47 1.85
CA HIS A 129 -13.77 -18.49 0.91
C HIS A 129 -12.32 -18.28 0.50
N LYS A 130 -11.61 -17.33 1.13
CA LYS A 130 -10.21 -17.02 0.82
C LYS A 130 -9.31 -18.17 1.26
N ILE A 131 -8.68 -18.82 0.31
CA ILE A 131 -7.65 -19.83 0.58
C ILE A 131 -6.38 -19.08 0.98
N ALA A 132 -5.81 -19.41 2.13
CA ALA A 132 -4.52 -18.85 2.53
C ALA A 132 -3.44 -19.29 1.53
N PHE A 133 -2.48 -18.39 1.25
CA PHE A 133 -1.39 -18.66 0.31
C PHE A 133 -0.64 -19.96 0.65
N ASP A 134 -0.37 -20.19 1.93
CA ASP A 134 0.31 -21.40 2.42
C ASP A 134 -0.44 -22.72 2.12
N ASN A 135 -1.75 -22.63 1.87
CA ASN A 135 -2.60 -23.78 1.53
C ASN A 135 -2.74 -24.02 0.02
N LEU A 136 -2.10 -23.17 -0.80
CA LEU A 136 -2.10 -23.36 -2.24
C LEU A 136 -1.14 -24.49 -2.62
N THR A 137 -1.56 -25.32 -3.58
CA THR A 137 -0.71 -26.38 -4.13
C THR A 137 0.36 -25.76 -5.01
N PRO A 138 1.67 -25.92 -4.68
CA PRO A 138 2.74 -25.40 -5.53
C PRO A 138 2.79 -26.19 -6.85
N LEU A 139 2.86 -25.46 -7.94
CA LEU A 139 3.01 -26.04 -9.29
C LEU A 139 4.31 -25.54 -9.92
N TYR A 140 4.90 -26.36 -10.79
CA TYR A 140 5.98 -25.88 -11.62
C TYR A 140 5.48 -24.81 -12.60
N PRO A 141 6.29 -23.77 -12.90
CA PRO A 141 5.93 -22.74 -13.88
C PRO A 141 5.73 -23.38 -15.27
N ASN A 142 4.52 -23.42 -15.75
CA ASN A 142 4.16 -24.01 -17.06
C ASN A 142 3.76 -22.96 -18.09
N LYS A 143 3.72 -21.68 -17.69
CA LYS A 143 3.42 -20.55 -18.56
C LYS A 143 4.57 -19.56 -18.52
N GLN A 144 5.23 -19.36 -19.65
CA GLN A 144 6.32 -18.38 -19.77
C GLN A 144 5.77 -16.96 -19.77
N LEU A 145 6.47 -16.06 -19.12
CA LEU A 145 6.35 -14.63 -19.28
C LEU A 145 7.29 -14.22 -20.41
N VAL A 146 6.74 -13.97 -21.59
CA VAL A 146 7.54 -13.56 -22.76
C VAL A 146 8.01 -12.13 -22.53
N MET A 147 9.32 -11.92 -22.55
CA MET A 147 9.95 -10.62 -22.32
C MET A 147 10.17 -9.86 -23.62
N GLU A 148 10.42 -10.54 -24.74
CA GLU A 148 10.65 -9.88 -26.02
C GLU A 148 9.42 -9.05 -26.44
N VAL A 149 9.61 -7.74 -26.59
CA VAL A 149 8.58 -6.82 -27.07
C VAL A 149 8.79 -6.57 -28.55
N GLU A 150 7.76 -6.76 -29.36
CA GLU A 150 7.80 -6.40 -30.79
C GLU A 150 8.01 -4.89 -30.93
N THR A 151 9.20 -4.49 -31.33
CA THR A 151 9.55 -3.11 -31.62
C THR A 151 8.92 -2.68 -32.93
N THR A 152 7.75 -2.09 -32.88
CA THR A 152 7.01 -1.63 -34.07
C THR A 152 7.54 -0.33 -34.67
N LYS A 153 8.52 0.35 -34.09
CA LYS A 153 9.06 1.63 -34.63
C LYS A 153 10.54 1.81 -34.29
N ILE A 154 11.33 1.92 -35.33
CA ILE A 154 12.57 2.71 -35.57
C ILE A 154 13.17 3.36 -34.30
N GLU A 155 13.44 2.60 -33.27
CA GLU A 155 14.37 3.03 -32.23
C GLU A 155 15.79 2.81 -32.75
N LYS A 156 16.64 3.82 -32.64
CA LYS A 156 18.01 3.80 -33.18
C LYS A 156 18.88 2.67 -32.63
N LYS A 157 18.49 2.05 -31.51
CA LYS A 157 19.11 0.86 -30.93
C LYS A 157 18.05 0.06 -30.16
N PRO A 158 17.58 -1.10 -30.68
CA PRO A 158 16.65 -1.95 -29.94
C PRO A 158 17.33 -2.49 -28.67
N ASP A 159 16.58 -2.48 -27.53
CA ASP A 159 17.03 -3.15 -26.32
C ASP A 159 16.97 -4.67 -26.53
N LEU A 160 18.12 -5.31 -26.53
CA LEU A 160 18.24 -6.77 -26.69
C LEU A 160 18.11 -7.53 -25.36
N THR A 161 18.03 -6.82 -24.23
CA THR A 161 17.96 -7.42 -22.90
C THR A 161 16.77 -8.37 -22.74
N PRO A 162 15.53 -8.01 -23.12
CA PRO A 162 14.39 -8.91 -23.01
C PRO A 162 14.56 -10.21 -23.79
N ARG A 163 15.06 -10.11 -25.02
CA ARG A 163 15.31 -11.26 -25.87
C ARG A 163 16.41 -12.18 -25.32
N LEU A 164 17.47 -11.61 -24.74
CA LEU A 164 18.51 -12.38 -24.08
C LEU A 164 17.96 -13.12 -22.86
N ILE A 165 17.08 -12.52 -22.08
CA ILE A 165 16.42 -13.16 -20.95
C ILE A 165 15.59 -14.35 -21.41
N ASP A 166 14.77 -14.19 -22.46
CA ASP A 166 13.95 -15.27 -22.99
C ASP A 166 14.77 -16.45 -23.52
N LEU A 167 15.98 -16.20 -24.09
CA LEU A 167 16.84 -17.23 -24.64
C LEU A 167 17.68 -17.95 -23.59
N VAL A 168 18.17 -17.21 -22.59
CA VAL A 168 19.17 -17.75 -21.64
C VAL A 168 18.52 -18.16 -20.32
N SER A 169 17.54 -17.40 -19.85
CA SER A 169 16.91 -17.60 -18.53
C SER A 169 15.42 -17.23 -18.59
N PRO A 170 14.59 -17.99 -19.30
CA PRO A 170 13.17 -17.70 -19.43
C PRO A 170 12.49 -17.68 -18.07
N ILE A 171 11.60 -16.71 -17.86
CA ILE A 171 10.86 -16.51 -16.62
C ILE A 171 9.43 -17.04 -16.79
N GLY A 172 8.96 -17.85 -15.85
CA GLY A 172 7.61 -18.39 -15.86
C GLY A 172 6.71 -17.75 -14.79
N LYS A 173 5.40 -17.78 -15.00
CA LYS A 173 4.40 -17.32 -14.01
C LYS A 173 4.53 -18.15 -12.72
N GLY A 174 4.70 -17.47 -11.57
CA GLY A 174 4.92 -18.10 -10.27
C GLY A 174 6.37 -18.50 -9.97
N GLN A 175 7.30 -18.25 -10.88
CA GLN A 175 8.72 -18.56 -10.69
C GLN A 175 9.37 -17.52 -9.75
N ARG A 176 10.28 -18.02 -8.89
CA ARG A 176 11.20 -17.18 -8.13
C ARG A 176 12.54 -17.15 -8.85
N SER A 177 13.03 -15.96 -9.15
CA SER A 177 14.30 -15.73 -9.83
C SER A 177 15.19 -14.83 -8.99
N LEU A 178 16.51 -15.00 -9.08
CA LEU A 178 17.49 -14.18 -8.39
C LEU A 178 18.48 -13.60 -9.42
N ILE A 179 18.64 -12.27 -9.37
CA ILE A 179 19.61 -11.54 -10.20
C ILE A 179 20.75 -11.07 -9.30
N ILE A 180 21.90 -11.66 -9.45
CA ILE A 180 23.11 -11.29 -8.70
C ILE A 180 24.05 -10.54 -9.66
N SER A 181 24.46 -9.36 -9.26
CA SER A 181 25.42 -8.57 -10.02
C SER A 181 26.33 -7.74 -9.09
N PRO A 182 27.57 -7.47 -9.48
CA PRO A 182 28.38 -6.48 -8.78
C PRO A 182 27.77 -5.08 -8.88
N PRO A 183 28.17 -4.15 -7.99
CA PRO A 183 27.72 -2.76 -8.07
C PRO A 183 28.03 -2.15 -9.46
N LYS A 184 27.13 -1.31 -9.95
CA LYS A 184 27.24 -0.59 -11.25
C LYS A 184 27.29 -1.50 -12.49
N ALA A 185 26.83 -2.75 -12.41
CA ALA A 185 26.79 -3.68 -13.55
C ALA A 185 25.46 -3.65 -14.34
N GLY A 186 24.55 -2.71 -14.05
CA GLY A 186 23.29 -2.56 -14.78
C GLY A 186 22.10 -3.37 -14.22
N LYS A 187 22.17 -3.82 -12.95
CA LYS A 187 21.05 -4.54 -12.28
C LYS A 187 19.73 -3.80 -12.45
N THR A 188 19.70 -2.51 -12.12
CA THR A 188 18.49 -1.66 -12.18
C THR A 188 17.94 -1.58 -13.60
N MET A 189 18.81 -1.48 -14.62
CA MET A 189 18.40 -1.46 -16.03
C MET A 189 17.75 -2.77 -16.46
N ILE A 190 18.28 -3.91 -16.02
CA ILE A 190 17.67 -5.23 -16.28
C ILE A 190 16.29 -5.31 -15.63
N LEU A 191 16.15 -4.87 -14.38
CA LEU A 191 14.87 -4.86 -13.68
C LEU A 191 13.84 -3.94 -14.36
N GLN A 192 14.24 -2.77 -14.82
CA GLN A 192 13.39 -1.86 -15.60
C GLN A 192 12.95 -2.50 -16.93
N SER A 193 13.88 -3.16 -17.63
CA SER A 193 13.58 -3.86 -18.88
C SER A 193 12.59 -4.99 -18.68
N ILE A 194 12.74 -5.80 -17.62
CA ILE A 194 11.78 -6.86 -17.23
C ILE A 194 10.42 -6.25 -16.91
N ALA A 195 10.38 -5.21 -16.07
CA ALA A 195 9.13 -4.54 -15.65
C ALA A 195 8.37 -3.98 -16.86
N ASN A 196 9.05 -3.30 -17.77
CA ASN A 196 8.47 -2.76 -19.00
C ASN A 196 7.95 -3.85 -19.94
N SER A 197 8.70 -4.95 -20.08
CA SER A 197 8.29 -6.10 -20.88
C SER A 197 7.04 -6.78 -20.31
N ILE A 198 6.96 -6.98 -19.00
CA ILE A 198 5.77 -7.53 -18.35
C ILE A 198 4.56 -6.62 -18.59
N THR A 199 4.73 -5.30 -18.39
CA THR A 199 3.64 -4.35 -18.59
C THR A 199 3.14 -4.32 -20.05
N ALA A 200 4.05 -4.48 -21.02
CA ALA A 200 3.71 -4.47 -22.44
C ALA A 200 3.05 -5.77 -22.93
N ASN A 201 3.59 -6.92 -22.52
CA ASN A 201 3.17 -8.22 -23.05
C ASN A 201 2.13 -8.92 -22.18
N HIS A 202 2.06 -8.58 -20.87
CA HIS A 202 1.22 -9.24 -19.88
C HIS A 202 0.40 -8.22 -19.07
N PRO A 203 -0.53 -7.49 -19.71
CA PRO A 203 -1.35 -6.46 -19.04
C PRO A 203 -2.28 -7.05 -17.96
N GLU A 204 -2.51 -8.37 -17.96
CA GLU A 204 -3.24 -9.08 -16.92
C GLU A 204 -2.45 -9.23 -15.60
N CYS A 205 -1.13 -8.99 -15.64
CA CYS A 205 -0.28 -9.09 -14.45
C CYS A 205 -0.27 -7.77 -13.68
N TYR A 206 -0.55 -7.84 -12.39
CA TYR A 206 -0.33 -6.71 -11.50
C TYR A 206 1.15 -6.63 -11.12
N LEU A 207 1.80 -5.54 -11.49
CA LEU A 207 3.23 -5.35 -11.28
C LEU A 207 3.48 -4.51 -10.03
N MET A 208 4.19 -5.10 -9.07
CA MET A 208 4.73 -4.39 -7.92
C MET A 208 6.25 -4.42 -7.93
N VAL A 209 6.86 -3.28 -7.67
CA VAL A 209 8.32 -3.13 -7.51
C VAL A 209 8.59 -2.67 -6.08
N LEU A 210 9.33 -3.48 -5.34
CA LEU A 210 9.76 -3.15 -3.99
C LEU A 210 11.26 -2.83 -3.99
N LEU A 211 11.60 -1.61 -3.62
CA LEU A 211 12.97 -1.11 -3.52
C LEU A 211 13.34 -0.94 -2.04
N ILE A 212 14.36 -1.67 -1.59
CA ILE A 212 14.83 -1.64 -0.20
C ILE A 212 16.25 -1.11 -0.17
N ASP A 213 16.50 -0.10 0.67
CA ASP A 213 17.79 0.56 0.83
C ASP A 213 18.38 1.06 -0.49
N GLU A 214 17.52 1.46 -1.43
CA GLU A 214 17.94 2.05 -2.70
C GLU A 214 18.14 3.56 -2.58
N ARG A 215 18.86 4.13 -3.55
CA ARG A 215 19.11 5.56 -3.58
C ARG A 215 17.88 6.33 -4.05
N PRO A 216 17.60 7.54 -3.50
CA PRO A 216 16.43 8.32 -3.90
C PRO A 216 16.33 8.60 -5.40
N GLU A 217 17.48 8.81 -6.07
CA GLU A 217 17.53 8.99 -7.53
C GLU A 217 17.11 7.75 -8.30
N GLU A 218 17.48 6.53 -7.83
CA GLU A 218 17.09 5.27 -8.47
C GLU A 218 15.60 4.98 -8.27
N VAL A 219 15.06 5.31 -7.09
CA VAL A 219 13.62 5.22 -6.80
C VAL A 219 12.83 6.13 -7.75
N THR A 220 13.26 7.39 -7.88
CA THR A 220 12.59 8.36 -8.76
C THR A 220 12.63 7.92 -10.23
N ASP A 221 13.75 7.36 -10.68
CA ASP A 221 13.91 6.85 -12.04
C ASP A 221 12.99 5.64 -12.29
N MET A 222 12.92 4.70 -11.35
CA MET A 222 12.02 3.55 -11.42
C MET A 222 10.55 3.99 -11.48
N GLN A 223 10.12 4.94 -10.63
CA GLN A 223 8.76 5.48 -10.62
C GLN A 223 8.36 6.16 -11.94
N ARG A 224 9.32 6.78 -12.63
CA ARG A 224 9.08 7.44 -13.94
C ARG A 224 9.06 6.45 -15.10
N THR A 225 9.84 5.38 -15.01
CA THR A 225 10.09 4.46 -16.14
C THR A 225 9.14 3.29 -16.13
N VAL A 226 8.72 2.81 -14.95
CA VAL A 226 7.90 1.60 -14.82
C VAL A 226 6.43 1.97 -14.59
N LYS A 227 5.55 1.35 -15.37
CA LYS A 227 4.09 1.44 -15.18
C LYS A 227 3.63 0.33 -14.23
N GLY A 228 3.79 0.56 -12.94
CA GLY A 228 3.43 -0.38 -11.89
C GLY A 228 3.42 0.32 -10.54
N GLU A 229 3.04 -0.38 -9.49
CA GLU A 229 3.15 0.11 -8.14
C GLU A 229 4.62 0.03 -7.68
N VAL A 230 5.21 1.18 -7.33
CA VAL A 230 6.59 1.26 -6.83
C VAL A 230 6.56 1.62 -5.36
N ILE A 231 6.95 0.67 -4.53
CA ILE A 231 7.06 0.81 -3.09
C ILE A 231 8.55 0.92 -2.78
N SER A 232 8.94 1.92 -2.03
CA SER A 232 10.35 2.17 -1.77
C SER A 232 10.61 2.49 -0.31
N SER A 233 11.77 2.05 0.15
CA SER A 233 12.43 2.52 1.35
C SER A 233 13.84 2.95 0.96
N THR A 234 14.13 4.22 1.16
CA THR A 234 15.46 4.77 0.90
C THR A 234 16.34 4.66 2.13
N PHE A 235 17.65 4.59 1.94
CA PHE A 235 18.60 4.51 3.06
C PHE A 235 18.60 5.77 3.96
N ASP A 236 17.99 6.87 3.49
CA ASP A 236 17.84 8.12 4.25
C ASP A 236 16.65 8.08 5.22
N GLU A 237 15.75 7.09 5.08
CA GLU A 237 14.58 6.95 5.95
C GLU A 237 14.90 6.14 7.21
N PRO A 238 14.26 6.48 8.36
CA PRO A 238 14.41 5.69 9.58
C PRO A 238 13.97 4.24 9.38
N ALA A 239 14.73 3.29 9.94
CA ALA A 239 14.44 1.85 9.85
C ALA A 239 12.99 1.43 10.18
N PRO A 240 12.26 2.07 11.13
CA PRO A 240 10.84 1.78 11.37
C PRO A 240 9.94 2.02 10.15
N VAL A 241 10.25 3.03 9.32
CA VAL A 241 9.46 3.34 8.10
C VAL A 241 9.62 2.22 7.08
N SER A 242 10.85 1.81 6.81
CA SER A 242 11.16 0.69 5.91
C SER A 242 10.46 -0.59 6.33
N TYR A 243 10.50 -0.92 7.61
CA TYR A 243 9.86 -2.11 8.15
C TYR A 243 8.34 -2.08 8.04
N THR A 244 7.70 -0.94 8.30
CA THR A 244 6.24 -0.80 8.21
C THR A 244 5.76 -0.84 6.76
N HIS A 245 6.48 -0.23 5.82
CA HIS A 245 6.19 -0.33 4.40
C HIS A 245 6.22 -1.79 3.91
N LEU A 246 7.30 -2.51 4.22
CA LEU A 246 7.44 -3.92 3.88
C LEU A 246 6.26 -4.75 4.42
N ARG A 247 5.95 -4.60 5.70
CA ARG A 247 4.91 -5.38 6.36
C ARG A 247 3.50 -5.10 5.85
N ALA A 248 3.21 -3.87 5.44
CA ALA A 248 1.90 -3.49 4.91
C ALA A 248 1.62 -4.11 3.53
N HIS A 249 2.67 -4.47 2.77
CA HIS A 249 2.59 -5.01 1.41
C HIS A 249 2.89 -6.52 1.33
N GLU A 250 3.16 -7.21 2.45
CA GLU A 250 3.38 -8.67 2.49
C GLU A 250 2.11 -9.51 2.26
N THR A 251 0.95 -8.88 2.18
CA THR A 251 -0.38 -9.52 1.99
C THR A 251 -1.02 -9.11 0.69
#